data_84f35f9b80478b47792045f32fd2b60c
#
_entry.id   84f35f9b80478b47792045f32fd2b60c
#
_cell.length_a   1.000
_cell.length_b   1.000
_cell.length_c   1.000
_cell.angle_alpha   90.00
_cell.angle_beta   90.00
_cell.angle_gamma   90.00
#
_symmetry.space_group_name_H-M   'P 1'
#
loop_
_entity.id
_entity.type
_entity.pdbx_description
1 polymer ?
#
loop_
_entity_poly.entity_id
_entity_poly.type
_entity_poly.pdbx_seq_one_letter_code
_entity_poly.pdbx_strand_id
1 'polypeptide(L)' 'MKKNFVAMGSYYNANPYGLVRTVCRAFDYQSGEAMIAYVNIKTGGYASEIFLMPEDQFMNIFMS' A
#
# COMPACT_ATOMS: atom_id res chain seq x y z
N MET A 1 -9.03 10.91 18.65
CA MET A 1 -9.30 9.75 17.86
C MET A 1 -8.45 9.68 16.62
N LYS A 2 -7.86 8.56 16.39
CA LYS A 2 -6.98 8.39 15.29
C LYS A 2 -7.68 7.94 14.06
N LYS A 3 -7.26 8.45 12.94
CA LYS A 3 -7.73 7.96 11.70
C LYS A 3 -6.94 6.77 11.30
N ASN A 4 -7.60 5.71 10.94
CA ASN A 4 -6.92 4.49 10.55
C ASN A 4 -7.29 4.12 9.14
N PHE A 5 -6.82 4.92 8.21
CA PHE A 5 -7.01 4.58 6.83
C PHE A 5 -5.78 4.96 6.04
N VAL A 6 -5.60 4.32 4.92
CA VAL A 6 -4.45 4.54 4.07
C VAL A 6 -4.76 5.64 3.08
N ALA A 7 -3.91 6.66 3.03
CA ALA A 7 -4.09 7.75 2.08
C ALA A 7 -3.48 7.36 0.76
N MET A 8 -4.17 7.68 -0.33
CA MET A 8 -3.66 7.36 -1.66
C MET A 8 -2.71 8.45 -2.11
N GLY A 9 -1.71 8.05 -2.91
CA GLY A 9 -0.70 8.98 -3.37
C GLY A 9 0.30 9.36 -2.30
N SER A 10 0.34 8.63 -1.22
CA SER A 10 1.21 8.93 -0.09
C SER A 10 2.36 7.95 -0.02
N TYR A 11 3.42 8.38 0.66
CA TYR A 11 4.61 7.56 0.82
C TYR A 11 4.64 6.93 2.19
N TYR A 12 5.03 5.66 2.24
CA TYR A 12 5.17 4.92 3.47
C TYR A 12 6.47 4.13 3.42
N ASN A 13 7.03 3.84 4.57
CA ASN A 13 8.30 3.13 4.64
C ASN A 13 8.25 2.13 5.77
N ALA A 14 8.61 0.89 5.47
CA ALA A 14 8.69 -0.14 6.50
C ALA A 14 9.57 -1.28 6.02
N ASN A 15 10.36 -1.84 6.93
CA ASN A 15 11.16 -3.01 6.62
C ASN A 15 10.25 -4.23 6.56
N PRO A 16 10.54 -5.16 5.68
CA PRO A 16 11.58 -5.18 4.67
C PRO A 16 11.16 -4.56 3.35
N TYR A 17 10.01 -3.93 3.30
CA TYR A 17 9.43 -3.46 2.05
C TYR A 17 10.12 -2.21 1.50
N GLY A 18 10.64 -1.37 2.37
CA GLY A 18 11.26 -0.14 1.93
C GLY A 18 10.24 0.95 1.69
N LEU A 19 10.58 1.88 0.82
CA LEU A 19 9.73 3.02 0.52
C LEU A 19 8.75 2.67 -0.58
N VAL A 20 7.48 2.86 -0.30
CA VAL A 20 6.41 2.58 -1.26
C VAL A 20 5.51 3.81 -1.39
N ARG A 21 4.81 3.89 -2.50
CA ARG A 21 3.81 4.93 -2.70
C ARG A 21 2.49 4.27 -3.05
N THR A 22 1.45 4.65 -2.35
CA THR A 22 0.13 4.11 -2.62
C THR A 22 -0.45 4.72 -3.87
N VAL A 23 -1.12 3.91 -4.68
CA VAL A 23 -1.68 4.33 -5.94
C VAL A 23 -3.20 4.48 -5.84
N CYS A 24 -3.86 3.39 -5.48
CA CYS A 24 -5.31 3.42 -5.36
C CYS A 24 -5.77 2.28 -4.48
N ARG A 25 -7.03 2.38 -4.06
CA ARG A 25 -7.67 1.31 -3.32
C ARG A 25 -8.37 0.41 -4.34
N ALA A 26 -8.30 -0.88 -4.10
CA ALA A 26 -8.94 -1.85 -4.97
C ALA A 26 -9.68 -2.85 -4.10
N PHE A 27 -10.47 -3.70 -4.73
CA PHE A 27 -11.20 -4.72 -4.00
C PHE A 27 -11.00 -6.06 -4.66
N ASP A 28 -10.85 -7.08 -3.83
CA ASP A 28 -10.78 -8.43 -4.34
C ASP A 28 -12.14 -8.79 -4.93
N TYR A 29 -12.12 -9.26 -6.16
CA TYR A 29 -13.37 -9.53 -6.86
C TYR A 29 -14.19 -10.60 -6.15
N GLN A 30 -13.53 -11.62 -5.65
CA GLN A 30 -14.26 -12.73 -5.05
C GLN A 30 -14.69 -12.47 -3.62
N SER A 31 -13.81 -11.92 -2.83
CA SER A 31 -14.09 -11.73 -1.40
C SER A 31 -14.64 -10.36 -1.07
N GLY A 32 -14.42 -9.39 -1.93
CA GLY A 32 -14.78 -8.02 -1.64
C GLY A 32 -13.81 -7.34 -0.68
N GLU A 33 -12.71 -7.99 -0.37
CA GLU A 33 -11.76 -7.44 0.59
C GLU A 33 -11.05 -6.22 0.02
N ALA A 34 -10.90 -5.19 0.86
CA ALA A 34 -10.21 -3.98 0.43
C ALA A 34 -8.71 -4.23 0.32
N MET A 35 -8.13 -3.80 -0.77
CA MET A 35 -6.72 -3.97 -1.06
C MET A 35 -6.10 -2.61 -1.33
N ILE A 36 -4.80 -2.51 -1.09
CA ILE A 36 -4.06 -1.31 -1.42
C ILE A 36 -3.12 -1.63 -2.58
N ALA A 37 -3.22 -0.87 -3.64
CA ALA A 37 -2.29 -0.98 -4.76
C ALA A 37 -1.16 0.01 -4.51
N TYR A 38 0.07 -0.46 -4.58
CA TYR A 38 1.21 0.39 -4.30
C TYR A 38 2.37 0.03 -5.23
N VAL A 39 3.32 0.95 -5.33
CA VAL A 39 4.53 0.75 -6.11
C VAL A 39 5.72 0.90 -5.19
N ASN A 40 6.79 0.21 -5.53
CA ASN A 40 8.02 0.28 -4.76
C ASN A 40 8.93 1.34 -5.38
N ILE A 41 9.38 2.27 -4.57
CA ILE A 41 10.12 3.43 -5.06
C ILE A 41 11.62 3.17 -5.19
N LYS A 42 12.09 2.14 -4.51
CA LYS A 42 13.52 1.99 -4.34
C LYS A 42 14.30 1.71 -5.62
N THR A 43 13.65 1.35 -6.68
CA THR A 43 14.38 1.01 -7.89
C THR A 43 14.42 2.15 -8.88
N GLY A 44 14.70 3.32 -8.42
CA GLY A 44 15.04 4.39 -9.33
C GLY A 44 13.88 5.08 -10.02
N GLY A 45 12.75 5.02 -9.45
CA GLY A 45 11.67 5.83 -9.94
C GLY A 45 10.82 5.22 -11.01
N TYR A 46 11.23 4.12 -11.57
CA TYR A 46 10.36 3.44 -12.47
C TYR A 46 9.56 2.43 -11.72
N ALA A 47 8.28 2.56 -11.82
CA ALA A 47 7.43 1.60 -11.19
C ALA A 47 6.71 0.85 -12.27
N SER A 48 7.35 -0.13 -12.81
CA SER A 48 6.70 -0.91 -13.83
C SER A 48 5.77 -1.95 -13.25
N GLU A 49 5.82 -2.14 -11.93
CA GLU A 49 5.00 -3.16 -11.31
C GLU A 49 4.19 -2.58 -10.18
N ILE A 50 2.92 -2.96 -10.13
CA ILE A 50 2.03 -2.55 -9.08
C ILE A 50 1.74 -3.76 -8.21
N PHE A 51 1.92 -3.60 -6.92
CA PHE A 51 1.68 -4.66 -5.97
C PHE A 51 0.37 -4.43 -5.23
N LEU A 52 -0.24 -5.51 -4.79
CA LEU A 52 -1.48 -5.44 -4.02
C LEU A 52 -1.27 -6.06 -2.66
N MET A 53 -1.88 -5.49 -1.66
CA MET A 53 -1.82 -6.00 -0.30
C MET A 53 -3.15 -5.71 0.38
N PRO A 54 -3.68 -6.63 1.18
CA PRO A 54 -4.90 -6.32 1.93
C PRO A 54 -4.70 -5.08 2.78
N GLU A 55 -5.73 -4.25 2.86
CA GLU A 55 -5.61 -2.98 3.57
C GLU A 55 -5.23 -3.17 5.03
N ASP A 56 -5.81 -4.16 5.69
CA ASP A 56 -5.48 -4.41 7.08
C ASP A 56 -4.02 -4.76 7.26
N GLN A 57 -3.49 -5.57 6.36
CA GLN A 57 -2.09 -5.94 6.41
C GLN A 57 -1.21 -4.73 6.14
N PHE A 58 -1.60 -3.90 5.19
CA PHE A 58 -0.84 -2.70 4.88
C PHE A 58 -0.76 -1.79 6.11
N MET A 59 -1.87 -1.61 6.80
CA MET A 59 -1.88 -0.77 7.99
C MET A 59 -1.01 -1.35 9.08
N ASN A 60 -1.03 -2.66 9.26
CA ASN A 60 -0.19 -3.29 10.26
C ASN A 60 1.29 -3.10 9.99
N ILE A 61 1.67 -3.15 8.74
CA ILE A 61 3.08 -3.07 8.36
C ILE A 61 3.56 -1.62 8.32
N PHE A 62 2.78 -0.74 7.71
CA PHE A 62 3.27 0.60 7.40
C PHE A 62 2.79 1.67 8.36
N MET A 63 1.75 1.41 9.11
CA MET A 63 1.13 2.44 9.94
C MET A 63 1.07 2.10 11.42
N SER A 64 1.65 1.02 11.83
CA SER A 64 1.62 0.67 13.25
C SER A 64 2.74 1.32 14.03
#